data_21aed24cf7850d164997fc72e324755d
#
_entry.id   21aed24cf7850d164997fc72e324755d
#
_cell.length_a   1.000
_cell.length_b   1.000
_cell.length_c   1.000
_cell.angle_alpha   90.00
_cell.angle_beta   90.00
_cell.angle_gamma   90.00
#
_symmetry.space_group_name_H-M   'P 1'
#
loop_
_entity.id
_entity.type
_entity.pdbx_description
1 polymer ?
#
loop_
_entity_poly.entity_id
_entity_poly.type
_entity_poly.pdbx_seq_one_letter_code
_entity_poly.pdbx_strand_id
1 'polypeptide(L)'
;MYFLLILCFKVFRIVIYNDKQHLPCKAQNVGKVVFECIKEISTMSLPFNKKLTYVLTVCTFAFMNDNFINEYFGIGIQNGKTPENLGVLWRTAQNLGATFIFTIGNRYAKQACDTHDAVKAIPYFHYDTFEAFFENLPKGARLIGVELDEKASDLETFEHPRRCVYLLGAEDHGLSRKVMDKCHHLIKFKSEKSLNVAVAGSIIMYDRNLPKPRS
;
A
#
# COMPACT_ATOMS: atom_id res chain seq x y z
N MET A 1 -13.33 13.09 31.08
CA MET A 1 -13.84 12.70 29.74
C MET A 1 -13.51 13.73 28.67
N TYR A 2 -13.77 15.02 28.86
CA TYR A 2 -13.45 16.11 27.92
C TYR A 2 -11.96 16.26 27.58
N PHE A 3 -11.06 16.07 28.54
CA PHE A 3 -9.61 16.23 28.35
C PHE A 3 -9.00 15.09 27.51
N LEU A 4 -9.54 13.86 27.64
CA LEU A 4 -9.14 12.71 26.83
C LEU A 4 -9.53 12.94 25.36
N LEU A 5 -10.71 13.48 25.11
CA LEU A 5 -11.17 13.85 23.77
C LEU A 5 -10.27 14.94 23.15
N ILE A 6 -9.86 15.95 23.92
CA ILE A 6 -8.98 17.03 23.43
C ILE A 6 -7.57 16.47 23.12
N LEU A 7 -7.03 15.59 23.94
CA LEU A 7 -5.73 14.96 23.71
C LEU A 7 -5.78 14.00 22.50
N CYS A 8 -6.84 13.19 22.39
CA CYS A 8 -7.09 12.36 21.20
C CYS A 8 -7.30 13.24 19.95
N PHE A 9 -8.01 14.38 20.05
CA PHE A 9 -8.16 15.32 18.95
C PHE A 9 -6.85 16.01 18.55
N LYS A 10 -5.98 16.36 19.53
CA LYS A 10 -4.66 16.93 19.24
C LYS A 10 -3.75 15.91 18.56
N VAL A 11 -3.68 14.67 19.07
CA VAL A 11 -2.91 13.58 18.45
C VAL A 11 -3.49 13.25 17.07
N PHE A 12 -4.82 13.16 16.94
CA PHE A 12 -5.51 12.95 15.67
C PHE A 12 -5.28 14.09 14.67
N ARG A 13 -5.28 15.35 15.15
CA ARG A 13 -5.01 16.54 14.33
C ARG A 13 -3.54 16.61 13.88
N ILE A 14 -2.57 16.21 14.73
CA ILE A 14 -1.15 16.16 14.38
C ILE A 14 -0.92 15.04 13.34
N VAL A 15 -1.57 13.88 13.49
CA VAL A 15 -1.50 12.77 12.53
C VAL A 15 -2.16 13.17 11.20
N ILE A 16 -3.35 13.79 11.21
CA ILE A 16 -4.06 14.21 9.99
C ILE A 16 -3.42 15.44 9.34
N TYR A 17 -2.89 16.40 10.10
CA TYR A 17 -2.28 17.60 9.54
C TYR A 17 -0.96 17.33 8.83
N ASN A 18 -0.21 16.32 9.30
CA ASN A 18 0.96 15.82 8.58
C ASN A 18 0.61 14.99 7.34
N ASP A 19 -0.68 14.62 7.15
CA ASP A 19 -1.14 13.81 6.03
C ASP A 19 -1.33 14.60 4.72
N LYS A 20 -1.32 15.94 4.79
CA LYS A 20 -1.55 16.79 3.61
C LYS A 20 -0.29 17.20 2.84
N GLN A 21 0.90 16.84 3.28
CA GLN A 21 2.13 17.16 2.55
C GLN A 21 3.06 15.94 2.40
N HIS A 22 3.11 15.40 1.18
CA HIS A 22 4.13 14.53 0.60
C HIS A 22 4.67 13.33 1.40
N LEU A 23 4.25 12.11 1.00
CA LEU A 23 4.96 10.85 1.26
C LEU A 23 6.36 10.87 0.61
N PRO A 24 7.42 10.35 1.27
CA PRO A 24 7.54 9.16 2.11
C PRO A 24 8.42 9.34 3.37
N CYS A 25 8.08 10.22 4.29
CA CYS A 25 8.91 10.49 5.47
C CYS A 25 8.19 10.27 6.83
N LYS A 26 7.10 9.50 6.87
CA LYS A 26 6.18 9.45 8.05
C LYS A 26 6.60 8.51 9.18
N ALA A 27 7.41 7.50 8.94
CA ALA A 27 7.80 6.55 9.99
C ALA A 27 8.70 7.15 11.09
N GLN A 28 9.44 8.22 10.79
CA GLN A 28 10.30 8.91 11.78
C GLN A 28 9.54 9.83 12.75
N ASN A 29 8.28 10.18 12.46
CA ASN A 29 7.52 11.15 13.24
C ASN A 29 6.66 10.54 14.36
N VAL A 30 6.25 9.28 14.27
CA VAL A 30 5.36 8.66 15.29
C VAL A 30 6.07 8.55 16.62
N GLY A 31 7.32 8.08 16.64
CA GLY A 31 8.14 8.03 17.86
C GLY A 31 8.33 9.40 18.52
N LYS A 32 8.53 10.45 17.72
CA LYS A 32 8.67 11.82 18.19
C LYS A 32 7.37 12.38 18.77
N VAL A 33 6.23 12.11 18.11
CA VAL A 33 4.90 12.51 18.59
C VAL A 33 4.55 11.81 19.89
N VAL A 34 4.80 10.50 19.98
CA VAL A 34 4.61 9.70 21.21
C VAL A 34 5.47 10.25 22.35
N PHE A 35 6.74 10.57 22.08
CA PHE A 35 7.65 11.12 23.07
C PHE A 35 7.16 12.48 23.59
N GLU A 36 6.71 13.39 22.74
CA GLU A 36 6.17 14.68 23.15
C GLU A 36 4.86 14.53 23.95
N CYS A 37 3.97 13.61 23.54
CA CYS A 37 2.76 13.31 24.32
C CYS A 37 3.08 12.75 25.72
N ILE A 38 4.05 11.85 25.84
CA ILE A 38 4.49 11.30 27.14
C ILE A 38 5.07 12.42 28.01
N LYS A 39 5.85 13.34 27.42
CA LYS A 39 6.43 14.48 28.13
C LYS A 39 5.33 15.42 28.66
N GLU A 40 4.33 15.75 27.84
CA GLU A 40 3.17 16.54 28.28
C GLU A 40 2.39 15.86 29.41
N ILE A 41 2.13 14.55 29.31
CA ILE A 41 1.46 13.76 30.37
C ILE A 41 2.27 13.78 31.67
N SER A 42 3.60 13.72 31.59
CA SER A 42 4.47 13.74 32.76
C SER A 42 4.40 15.04 33.55
N THR A 43 4.17 16.19 32.87
CA THR A 43 4.06 17.51 33.49
C THR A 43 2.66 17.82 34.04
N MET A 44 1.65 17.01 33.71
CA MET A 44 0.29 17.21 34.21
C MET A 44 0.19 16.98 35.73
N SER A 45 -0.60 17.83 36.42
CA SER A 45 -0.91 17.62 37.84
C SER A 45 -1.99 16.56 38.06
N LEU A 46 -1.65 15.30 37.72
CA LEU A 46 -2.53 14.13 37.82
C LEU A 46 -1.92 13.06 38.74
N PRO A 47 -2.76 12.25 39.43
CA PRO A 47 -2.29 11.08 40.18
C PRO A 47 -1.52 10.11 39.31
N PHE A 48 -0.51 9.44 39.87
CA PHE A 48 0.39 8.52 39.17
C PHE A 48 -0.32 7.45 38.37
N ASN A 49 -1.36 6.84 38.97
CA ASN A 49 -2.18 5.81 38.30
C ASN A 49 -2.88 6.32 37.03
N LYS A 50 -3.37 7.56 37.03
CA LYS A 50 -3.98 8.19 35.85
C LYS A 50 -2.93 8.51 34.79
N LYS A 51 -1.76 9.03 35.18
CA LYS A 51 -0.65 9.26 34.24
C LYS A 51 -0.25 7.97 33.53
N LEU A 52 -0.10 6.87 34.29
CA LEU A 52 0.24 5.56 33.76
C LEU A 52 -0.80 5.08 32.75
N THR A 53 -2.09 5.22 33.06
CA THR A 53 -3.19 4.86 32.13
C THR A 53 -3.11 5.65 30.84
N TYR A 54 -2.86 6.97 30.90
CA TYR A 54 -2.73 7.81 29.70
C TYR A 54 -1.51 7.42 28.85
N VAL A 55 -0.36 7.16 29.48
CA VAL A 55 0.86 6.71 28.77
C VAL A 55 0.58 5.38 28.10
N LEU A 56 -0.01 4.41 28.79
CA LEU A 56 -0.34 3.12 28.21
C LEU A 56 -1.32 3.27 27.02
N THR A 57 -2.34 4.12 27.15
CA THR A 57 -3.29 4.36 26.05
C THR A 57 -2.61 4.99 24.86
N VAL A 58 -1.73 5.98 25.05
CA VAL A 58 -0.97 6.60 23.95
C VAL A 58 -0.01 5.61 23.30
N CYS A 59 0.70 4.82 24.10
CA CYS A 59 1.61 3.78 23.60
C CYS A 59 0.85 2.69 22.83
N THR A 60 -0.30 2.23 23.35
CA THR A 60 -1.14 1.23 22.66
C THR A 60 -1.69 1.78 21.33
N PHE A 61 -2.19 3.01 21.34
CA PHE A 61 -2.67 3.67 20.15
C PHE A 61 -1.55 3.90 19.12
N ALA A 62 -0.37 4.30 19.57
CA ALA A 62 0.80 4.45 18.71
C ALA A 62 1.27 3.10 18.15
N PHE A 63 1.29 2.05 18.97
CA PHE A 63 1.65 0.69 18.55
C PHE A 63 0.64 0.13 17.54
N MET A 64 -0.66 0.35 17.76
CA MET A 64 -1.69 -0.04 16.79
C MET A 64 -1.55 0.74 15.48
N ASN A 65 -1.27 2.06 15.54
CA ASN A 65 -1.03 2.86 14.34
C ASN A 65 0.30 2.55 13.66
N ASP A 66 1.35 2.20 14.40
CA ASP A 66 2.65 1.84 13.83
C ASP A 66 2.54 0.52 13.03
N ASN A 67 1.72 -0.42 13.47
CA ASN A 67 1.37 -1.60 12.68
C ASN A 67 0.56 -1.24 11.42
N PHE A 68 -0.34 -0.23 11.50
CA PHE A 68 -1.12 0.25 10.36
C PHE A 68 -0.29 1.08 9.37
N ILE A 69 0.63 1.92 9.88
CA ILE A 69 1.53 2.77 9.06
C ILE A 69 2.63 1.93 8.40
N ASN A 70 2.93 0.76 8.94
CA ASN A 70 3.96 -0.14 8.41
C ASN A 70 3.45 -1.09 7.32
N GLU A 71 2.16 -1.10 7.02
CA GLU A 71 1.58 -1.89 5.94
C GLU A 71 1.15 -0.98 4.79
N TYR A 72 1.62 -1.29 3.61
CA TYR A 72 1.16 -0.65 2.39
C TYR A 72 1.35 -1.58 1.19
N PHE A 73 0.55 -1.35 0.18
CA PHE A 73 0.80 -1.95 -1.12
C PHE A 73 0.50 -0.99 -2.25
N GLY A 74 1.29 -1.12 -3.30
CA GLY A 74 1.03 -0.52 -4.60
C GLY A 74 0.65 -1.59 -5.61
N ILE A 75 -0.02 -1.20 -6.69
CA ILE A 75 -0.33 -2.10 -7.79
C ILE A 75 -0.20 -1.37 -9.13
N GLY A 76 0.30 -2.05 -10.15
CA GLY A 76 0.43 -1.44 -11.46
C GLY A 76 0.57 -2.43 -12.60
N ILE A 77 0.57 -1.87 -13.81
CA ILE A 77 0.58 -2.63 -15.04
C ILE A 77 1.79 -2.21 -15.88
N GLN A 78 2.53 -3.21 -16.37
CA GLN A 78 3.60 -2.97 -17.34
C GLN A 78 3.07 -3.19 -18.75
N ASN A 79 3.28 -2.20 -19.63
CA ASN A 79 2.93 -2.25 -21.05
C ASN A 79 1.46 -2.62 -21.32
N GLY A 80 0.55 -2.21 -20.43
CA GLY A 80 -0.88 -2.47 -20.60
C GLY A 80 -1.38 -2.01 -21.97
N LYS A 81 -2.26 -2.79 -22.58
CA LYS A 81 -2.77 -2.56 -23.93
C LYS A 81 -4.10 -1.81 -23.90
N THR A 82 -4.95 -2.13 -22.95
CA THR A 82 -6.33 -1.68 -22.88
C THR A 82 -6.50 -0.65 -21.75
N PRO A 83 -6.72 0.65 -22.10
CA PRO A 83 -6.83 1.73 -21.11
C PRO A 83 -7.94 1.51 -20.07
N GLU A 84 -9.04 0.89 -20.46
CA GLU A 84 -10.17 0.59 -19.59
C GLU A 84 -9.79 -0.31 -18.44
N ASN A 85 -8.82 -1.22 -18.64
CA ASN A 85 -8.29 -2.08 -17.59
C ASN A 85 -7.61 -1.26 -16.48
N LEU A 86 -6.90 -0.19 -16.84
CA LEU A 86 -6.31 0.72 -15.85
C LEU A 86 -7.40 1.43 -15.03
N GLY A 87 -8.47 1.89 -15.66
CA GLY A 87 -9.58 2.54 -14.97
C GLY A 87 -10.29 1.62 -13.97
N VAL A 88 -10.55 0.37 -14.37
CA VAL A 88 -11.15 -0.65 -13.50
C VAL A 88 -10.21 -0.98 -12.33
N LEU A 89 -8.93 -1.22 -12.62
CA LEU A 89 -7.92 -1.52 -11.61
C LEU A 89 -7.79 -0.36 -10.62
N TRP A 90 -7.80 0.88 -11.08
CA TRP A 90 -7.68 2.07 -10.24
C TRP A 90 -8.84 2.21 -9.26
N ARG A 91 -10.09 2.06 -9.78
CA ARG A 91 -11.29 2.10 -8.92
C ARG A 91 -11.24 1.00 -7.86
N THR A 92 -10.83 -0.21 -8.23
CA THR A 92 -10.71 -1.33 -7.29
C THR A 92 -9.59 -1.07 -6.28
N ALA A 93 -8.44 -0.56 -6.71
CA ALA A 93 -7.32 -0.21 -5.87
C ALA A 93 -7.70 0.82 -4.79
N GLN A 94 -8.47 1.85 -5.18
CA GLN A 94 -9.01 2.83 -4.24
C GLN A 94 -9.89 2.19 -3.17
N ASN A 95 -10.81 1.30 -3.57
CA ASN A 95 -11.77 0.68 -2.66
C ASN A 95 -11.13 -0.39 -1.76
N LEU A 96 -10.08 -1.05 -2.21
CA LEU A 96 -9.40 -2.12 -1.48
C LEU A 96 -8.12 -1.66 -0.74
N GLY A 97 -7.89 -0.35 -0.65
CA GLY A 97 -6.86 0.23 0.22
C GLY A 97 -5.45 0.23 -0.35
N ALA A 98 -5.28 0.18 -1.68
CA ALA A 98 -3.98 0.42 -2.28
C ALA A 98 -3.49 1.84 -1.97
N THR A 99 -2.21 1.97 -1.67
CA THR A 99 -1.59 3.26 -1.34
C THR A 99 -1.28 4.08 -2.58
N PHE A 100 -0.98 3.41 -3.70
CA PHE A 100 -0.71 4.03 -4.99
C PHE A 100 -0.94 3.04 -6.13
N ILE A 101 -1.13 3.60 -7.32
CA ILE A 101 -1.19 2.84 -8.57
C ILE A 101 -0.12 3.35 -9.53
N PHE A 102 0.37 2.51 -10.43
CA PHE A 102 1.38 2.91 -11.40
C PHE A 102 1.26 2.19 -12.74
N THR A 103 1.88 2.79 -13.75
CA THR A 103 2.06 2.14 -15.06
C THR A 103 3.53 2.23 -15.47
N ILE A 104 3.97 1.23 -16.24
CA ILE A 104 5.30 1.18 -16.85
C ILE A 104 5.13 1.04 -18.36
N GLY A 105 5.87 1.84 -19.11
CA GLY A 105 5.84 1.87 -20.58
C GLY A 105 4.76 2.76 -21.16
N ASN A 106 4.82 3.02 -22.47
CA ASN A 106 4.12 4.10 -23.14
C ASN A 106 2.93 3.63 -24.01
N ARG A 107 2.34 2.47 -23.75
CA ARG A 107 1.23 1.95 -24.56
C ARG A 107 -0.11 2.64 -24.29
N TYR A 108 -0.27 3.29 -23.15
CA TYR A 108 -1.47 4.07 -22.85
C TYR A 108 -1.38 5.47 -23.47
N ALA A 109 -2.39 5.86 -24.26
CA ALA A 109 -2.57 7.25 -24.64
C ALA A 109 -2.89 8.08 -23.37
N LYS A 110 -2.31 9.30 -23.27
CA LYS A 110 -2.50 10.20 -22.11
C LYS A 110 -3.95 10.47 -21.72
N GLN A 111 -4.90 10.29 -22.62
CA GLN A 111 -6.34 10.57 -22.41
C GLN A 111 -7.07 9.46 -21.62
N ALA A 112 -6.52 8.27 -21.51
CA ALA A 112 -7.19 7.15 -20.85
C ALA A 112 -7.09 7.17 -19.32
N CYS A 113 -6.27 8.05 -18.76
CA CYS A 113 -6.11 8.21 -17.30
C CYS A 113 -7.16 9.16 -16.69
N ASP A 114 -8.11 9.65 -17.50
CA ASP A 114 -9.06 10.70 -17.08
C ASP A 114 -10.33 10.13 -16.44
N THR A 115 -10.16 9.33 -15.40
CA THR A 115 -11.26 9.01 -14.48
C THR A 115 -11.28 10.06 -13.37
N HIS A 116 -12.01 11.13 -13.60
CA HIS A 116 -12.00 12.41 -12.89
C HIS A 116 -12.01 12.35 -11.34
N ASP A 117 -12.46 11.29 -10.72
CA ASP A 117 -12.54 11.20 -9.24
C ASP A 117 -11.51 10.23 -8.63
N ALA A 118 -11.04 9.22 -9.35
CA ALA A 118 -10.08 8.25 -8.83
C ALA A 118 -8.67 8.84 -8.63
N VAL A 119 -8.26 9.79 -9.49
CA VAL A 119 -6.95 10.49 -9.40
C VAL A 119 -6.80 11.29 -8.12
N LYS A 120 -7.90 11.74 -7.50
CA LYS A 120 -7.88 12.51 -6.25
C LYS A 120 -7.74 11.65 -5.01
N ALA A 121 -8.01 10.34 -5.10
CA ALA A 121 -8.10 9.48 -3.93
C ALA A 121 -6.80 8.73 -3.64
N ILE A 122 -6.10 8.22 -4.65
CA ILE A 122 -4.80 7.56 -4.51
C ILE A 122 -3.81 8.08 -5.55
N PRO A 123 -2.51 8.24 -5.21
CA PRO A 123 -1.48 8.69 -6.12
C PRO A 123 -1.30 7.76 -7.33
N TYR A 124 -1.08 8.36 -8.49
CA TYR A 124 -0.70 7.66 -9.72
C TYR A 124 0.71 8.04 -10.14
N PHE A 125 1.51 7.04 -10.49
CA PHE A 125 2.86 7.21 -11.01
C PHE A 125 2.99 6.57 -12.39
N HIS A 126 3.75 7.21 -13.26
CA HIS A 126 4.09 6.67 -14.56
C HIS A 126 5.60 6.59 -14.71
N TYR A 127 6.07 5.46 -15.24
CA TYR A 127 7.48 5.19 -15.51
C TYR A 127 7.64 4.76 -16.97
N ASP A 128 8.57 5.36 -17.70
CA ASP A 128 8.82 5.02 -19.08
C ASP A 128 9.41 3.60 -19.24
N THR A 129 10.23 3.17 -18.28
CA THR A 129 10.91 1.89 -18.30
C THR A 129 10.76 1.13 -16.97
N PHE A 130 10.95 -0.18 -17.03
CA PHE A 130 10.98 -1.00 -15.81
C PHE A 130 12.16 -0.63 -14.91
N GLU A 131 13.31 -0.29 -15.48
CA GLU A 131 14.50 0.14 -14.75
C GLU A 131 14.20 1.40 -13.93
N ALA A 132 13.58 2.41 -14.54
CA ALA A 132 13.19 3.64 -13.84
C ALA A 132 12.20 3.36 -12.70
N PHE A 133 11.25 2.45 -12.91
CA PHE A 133 10.36 2.00 -11.84
C PHE A 133 11.12 1.30 -10.71
N PHE A 134 12.01 0.37 -11.05
CA PHE A 134 12.72 -0.46 -10.08
C PHE A 134 13.65 0.36 -9.18
N GLU A 135 14.30 1.38 -9.73
CA GLU A 135 15.13 2.35 -8.99
C GLU A 135 14.30 3.19 -7.99
N ASN A 136 13.02 3.44 -8.33
CA ASN A 136 12.09 4.20 -7.51
C ASN A 136 11.18 3.30 -6.64
N LEU A 137 11.44 1.99 -6.60
CA LEU A 137 10.68 1.08 -5.73
C LEU A 137 10.86 1.51 -4.26
N PRO A 138 9.76 1.66 -3.49
CA PRO A 138 9.86 2.08 -2.10
C PRO A 138 10.78 1.16 -1.29
N LYS A 139 11.70 1.75 -0.52
CA LYS A 139 12.68 0.99 0.27
C LYS A 139 11.99 0.00 1.22
N GLY A 140 12.40 -1.25 1.16
CA GLY A 140 11.82 -2.33 1.96
C GLY A 140 10.52 -2.92 1.42
N ALA A 141 10.01 -2.44 0.28
CA ALA A 141 8.91 -3.10 -0.42
C ALA A 141 9.38 -4.37 -1.12
N ARG A 142 8.53 -5.40 -1.12
CA ARG A 142 8.73 -6.60 -1.94
C ARG A 142 8.02 -6.42 -3.26
N LEU A 143 8.73 -6.56 -4.37
CA LEU A 143 8.14 -6.58 -5.70
C LEU A 143 7.59 -7.98 -5.98
N ILE A 144 6.33 -8.05 -6.32
CA ILE A 144 5.61 -9.30 -6.58
C ILE A 144 5.11 -9.26 -8.02
N GLY A 145 5.65 -10.13 -8.86
CA GLY A 145 5.18 -10.30 -10.23
C GLY A 145 3.99 -11.24 -10.29
N VAL A 146 3.02 -10.93 -11.14
CA VAL A 146 1.83 -11.75 -11.38
C VAL A 146 1.95 -12.36 -12.75
N GLU A 147 2.24 -13.66 -12.82
CA GLU A 147 2.48 -14.36 -14.09
C GLU A 147 2.24 -15.87 -13.95
N LEU A 148 1.78 -16.50 -15.03
CA LEU A 148 1.68 -17.95 -15.14
C LEU A 148 3.07 -18.56 -15.41
N ASP A 149 3.85 -18.76 -14.36
CA ASP A 149 5.19 -19.35 -14.42
C ASP A 149 5.26 -20.57 -13.49
N GLU A 150 6.08 -21.56 -13.84
CA GLU A 150 6.26 -22.78 -13.03
C GLU A 150 6.82 -22.47 -11.63
N LYS A 151 7.64 -21.42 -11.52
CA LYS A 151 8.25 -20.98 -10.26
C LYS A 151 7.32 -20.11 -9.41
N ALA A 152 6.15 -19.73 -9.94
CA ALA A 152 5.20 -18.89 -9.23
C ALA A 152 4.44 -19.69 -8.18
N SER A 153 4.30 -19.10 -6.98
CA SER A 153 3.46 -19.64 -5.91
C SER A 153 1.97 -19.43 -6.23
N ASP A 154 1.15 -20.38 -5.83
CA ASP A 154 -0.30 -20.24 -5.96
C ASP A 154 -0.82 -19.13 -5.03
N LEU A 155 -1.69 -18.25 -5.54
CA LEU A 155 -2.22 -17.12 -4.77
C LEU A 155 -2.91 -17.57 -3.48
N GLU A 156 -3.64 -18.68 -3.49
CA GLU A 156 -4.41 -19.19 -2.36
C GLU A 156 -3.54 -19.48 -1.12
N THR A 157 -2.27 -19.87 -1.37
CA THR A 157 -1.32 -20.21 -0.31
C THR A 157 -0.27 -19.11 -0.08
N PHE A 158 -0.31 -18.05 -0.88
CA PHE A 158 0.69 -16.99 -0.80
C PHE A 158 0.44 -16.08 0.41
N GLU A 159 1.46 -15.89 1.24
CA GLU A 159 1.44 -14.92 2.33
C GLU A 159 1.89 -13.55 1.82
N HIS A 160 0.96 -12.61 1.81
CA HIS A 160 1.24 -11.26 1.34
C HIS A 160 2.18 -10.50 2.28
N PRO A 161 3.34 -10.02 1.78
CA PRO A 161 4.21 -9.17 2.59
C PRO A 161 3.50 -7.88 3.03
N ARG A 162 3.80 -7.40 4.22
CA ARG A 162 3.22 -6.15 4.76
C ARG A 162 3.48 -4.95 3.84
N ARG A 163 4.68 -4.89 3.23
CA ARG A 163 5.08 -3.84 2.29
C ARG A 163 5.38 -4.48 0.95
N CYS A 164 4.54 -4.26 -0.02
CA CYS A 164 4.76 -4.85 -1.34
C CYS A 164 4.21 -4.00 -2.47
N VAL A 165 4.66 -4.33 -3.68
CA VAL A 165 4.20 -3.74 -4.92
C VAL A 165 3.90 -4.87 -5.89
N TYR A 166 2.64 -4.93 -6.36
CA TYR A 166 2.21 -5.92 -7.34
C TYR A 166 2.41 -5.36 -8.75
N LEU A 167 3.06 -6.16 -9.59
CA LEU A 167 3.30 -5.84 -10.98
C LEU A 167 2.59 -6.86 -11.86
N LEU A 168 1.62 -6.38 -12.64
CA LEU A 168 0.92 -7.16 -13.64
C LEU A 168 1.54 -6.92 -15.01
N GLY A 169 1.63 -7.96 -15.82
CA GLY A 169 2.10 -7.87 -17.20
C GLY A 169 1.05 -7.38 -18.19
N ALA A 170 1.48 -7.17 -19.42
CA ALA A 170 0.60 -6.87 -20.55
C ALA A 170 -0.32 -8.06 -20.84
N GLU A 171 -1.52 -7.77 -21.37
CA GLU A 171 -2.53 -8.79 -21.70
C GLU A 171 -2.08 -9.78 -22.77
N ASP A 172 -1.17 -9.36 -23.65
CA ASP A 172 -0.70 -10.13 -24.81
C ASP A 172 0.64 -10.85 -24.59
N HIS A 173 1.50 -10.35 -23.72
CA HIS A 173 2.86 -10.86 -23.54
C HIS A 173 3.25 -11.15 -22.09
N GLY A 174 2.42 -10.77 -21.13
CA GLY A 174 2.73 -10.93 -19.71
C GLY A 174 3.97 -10.13 -19.28
N LEU A 175 4.66 -10.65 -18.27
CA LEU A 175 5.94 -10.12 -17.79
C LEU A 175 7.10 -10.82 -18.51
N SER A 176 8.07 -10.03 -18.97
CA SER A 176 9.29 -10.61 -19.56
C SER A 176 10.11 -11.36 -18.49
N ARG A 177 10.91 -12.35 -18.95
CA ARG A 177 11.82 -13.10 -18.06
C ARG A 177 12.73 -12.20 -17.25
N LYS A 178 13.30 -11.16 -17.89
CA LYS A 178 14.17 -10.17 -17.24
C LYS A 178 13.46 -9.46 -16.08
N VAL A 179 12.18 -9.16 -16.21
CA VAL A 179 11.36 -8.52 -15.17
C VAL A 179 11.03 -9.51 -14.05
N MET A 180 10.62 -10.74 -14.42
CA MET A 180 10.33 -11.80 -13.45
C MET A 180 11.54 -12.11 -12.57
N ASP A 181 12.75 -12.16 -13.14
CA ASP A 181 13.99 -12.41 -12.39
C ASP A 181 14.36 -11.28 -11.40
N LYS A 182 13.77 -10.10 -11.55
CA LYS A 182 13.90 -8.97 -10.60
C LYS A 182 12.82 -8.96 -9.52
N CYS A 183 11.75 -9.75 -9.68
CA CYS A 183 10.71 -9.84 -8.67
C CYS A 183 11.20 -10.64 -7.46
N HIS A 184 10.83 -10.21 -6.27
CA HIS A 184 11.15 -10.94 -5.04
C HIS A 184 10.30 -12.22 -4.92
N HIS A 185 9.08 -12.17 -5.47
CA HIS A 185 8.14 -13.30 -5.52
C HIS A 185 7.40 -13.26 -6.85
N LEU A 186 7.00 -14.43 -7.33
CA LEU A 186 6.04 -14.59 -8.42
C LEU A 186 4.81 -15.31 -7.87
N ILE A 187 3.63 -14.83 -8.26
CA ILE A 187 2.35 -15.45 -7.91
C ILE A 187 1.52 -15.73 -9.14
N LYS A 188 0.73 -16.79 -9.08
CA LYS A 188 -0.18 -17.21 -10.14
C LYS A 188 -1.53 -17.61 -9.62
N PHE A 189 -2.50 -17.59 -10.50
CA PHE A 189 -3.82 -18.16 -10.27
C PHE A 189 -3.84 -19.64 -10.71
N LYS A 190 -4.65 -20.45 -10.05
CA LYS A 190 -4.98 -21.80 -10.52
C LYS A 190 -5.99 -21.70 -11.67
N SER A 191 -5.51 -21.29 -12.82
CA SER A 191 -6.30 -21.14 -14.04
C SER A 191 -5.55 -21.69 -15.24
N GLU A 192 -6.27 -22.24 -16.20
CA GLU A 192 -5.68 -22.75 -17.44
C GLU A 192 -5.15 -21.66 -18.35
N LYS A 193 -5.73 -20.45 -18.24
CA LYS A 193 -5.38 -19.29 -19.07
C LYS A 193 -5.22 -18.05 -18.20
N SER A 194 -4.49 -17.06 -18.72
CA SER A 194 -4.34 -15.76 -18.09
C SER A 194 -5.70 -15.08 -17.92
N LEU A 195 -5.92 -14.46 -16.76
CA LEU A 195 -7.08 -13.63 -16.49
C LEU A 195 -6.89 -12.24 -17.11
N ASN A 196 -7.99 -11.53 -17.35
CA ASN A 196 -7.92 -10.09 -17.63
C ASN A 196 -7.13 -9.39 -16.53
N VAL A 197 -6.25 -8.45 -16.91
CA VAL A 197 -5.29 -7.80 -15.98
C VAL A 197 -5.98 -7.05 -14.84
N ALA A 198 -7.11 -6.38 -15.11
CA ALA A 198 -7.86 -5.68 -14.06
C ALA A 198 -8.57 -6.66 -13.11
N VAL A 199 -9.08 -7.76 -13.63
CA VAL A 199 -9.68 -8.84 -12.84
C VAL A 199 -8.62 -9.50 -11.96
N ALA A 200 -7.47 -9.86 -12.53
CA ALA A 200 -6.35 -10.44 -11.79
C ALA A 200 -5.91 -9.54 -10.62
N GLY A 201 -5.69 -8.25 -10.90
CA GLY A 201 -5.34 -7.27 -9.87
C GLY A 201 -6.41 -7.12 -8.80
N SER A 202 -7.69 -7.16 -9.17
CA SER A 202 -8.81 -7.06 -8.23
C SER A 202 -8.86 -8.26 -7.28
N ILE A 203 -8.65 -9.47 -7.79
CA ILE A 203 -8.62 -10.70 -6.98
C ILE A 203 -7.43 -10.68 -6.01
N ILE A 204 -6.24 -10.28 -6.46
CA ILE A 204 -5.05 -10.18 -5.59
C ILE A 204 -5.28 -9.21 -4.44
N MET A 205 -5.83 -8.03 -4.72
CA MET A 205 -6.11 -7.04 -3.69
C MET A 205 -7.18 -7.51 -2.71
N TYR A 206 -8.19 -8.23 -3.19
CA TYR A 206 -9.21 -8.84 -2.34
C TYR A 206 -8.62 -9.94 -1.46
N ASP A 207 -7.84 -10.86 -2.05
CA ASP A 207 -7.18 -11.96 -1.32
C ASP A 207 -6.23 -11.44 -0.23
N ARG A 208 -5.49 -10.36 -0.53
CA ARG A 208 -4.64 -9.68 0.46
C ARG A 208 -5.40 -9.22 1.70
N ASN A 209 -6.64 -8.78 1.53
CA ASN A 209 -7.47 -8.24 2.61
C ASN A 209 -8.22 -9.34 3.39
N LEU A 210 -8.16 -10.59 2.93
CA LEU A 210 -8.76 -11.69 3.67
C LEU A 210 -7.90 -12.09 4.87
N PRO A 211 -8.52 -12.40 6.02
CA PRO A 211 -7.81 -13.00 7.13
C PRO A 211 -7.34 -14.40 6.72
N LYS A 212 -6.05 -14.56 6.47
CA LYS A 212 -5.47 -15.90 6.24
C LYS A 212 -5.16 -16.55 7.59
N PRO A 213 -5.48 -17.84 7.79
CA PRO A 213 -5.06 -18.55 8.98
C PRO A 213 -3.52 -18.51 9.02
N ARG A 214 -2.99 -18.03 10.13
CA ARG A 214 -1.53 -18.10 10.37
C ARG A 214 -1.18 -19.56 10.52
N SER A 215 -0.36 -20.07 9.62
CA SER A 215 0.23 -21.41 9.67
C SER A 215 1.17 -21.53 10.88
#